data_f17e5ed415468c8f0d76ded8ab8131b6
#
_entry.id   f17e5ed415468c8f0d76ded8ab8131b6
#
_cell.length_a   1.000
_cell.length_b   1.000
_cell.length_c   1.000
_cell.angle_alpha   90.00
_cell.angle_beta   90.00
_cell.angle_gamma   90.00
#
_symmetry.space_group_name_H-M   'P 1'
#
loop_
_entity.id
_entity.type
_entity.pdbx_description
1 polymer ?
#
loop_
_entity_poly.entity_id
_entity_poly.type
_entity_poly.pdbx_seq_one_letter_code
_entity_poly.pdbx_strand_id
1 'polypeptide(L)'
;DDNGTTHDAGRFWDDYCNWSRIAEFERFAFRSGIADVAAGLMRSETVQLFHEHVLVKEPGALRQTPWHCDAPYYFVDGPQTISIWIP
;
A
#
# COMPACT_ATOMS: atom_id res chain seq x y z
N ASP A 1 -9.48 7.72 -4.12
CA ASP A 1 -10.14 7.83 -5.43
C ASP A 1 -11.08 6.66 -5.68
N ASP A 2 -12.12 6.91 -6.41
CA ASP A 2 -13.11 5.91 -6.74
C ASP A 2 -12.73 5.23 -8.06
N ASN A 3 -12.38 3.94 -8.00
CA ASN A 3 -12.04 3.13 -9.16
C ASN A 3 -13.20 2.30 -9.68
N GLY A 4 -14.34 2.33 -9.01
CA GLY A 4 -15.53 1.63 -9.46
C GLY A 4 -16.27 2.42 -10.51
N THR A 5 -17.28 1.79 -11.09
CA THR A 5 -18.24 2.47 -11.95
C THR A 5 -19.49 2.79 -11.13
N THR A 6 -20.25 3.79 -11.56
CA THR A 6 -21.47 4.19 -10.87
C THR A 6 -22.60 3.16 -10.99
N HIS A 7 -22.41 2.15 -11.82
CA HIS A 7 -23.41 1.10 -12.03
C HIS A 7 -23.20 -0.11 -11.13
N ASP A 8 -22.05 -0.18 -10.45
CA ASP A 8 -21.76 -1.29 -9.57
C ASP A 8 -22.56 -1.19 -8.27
N ALA A 9 -22.90 -2.32 -7.69
CA ALA A 9 -23.50 -2.38 -6.36
C ALA A 9 -22.53 -1.95 -5.27
N GLY A 10 -21.22 -2.05 -5.53
CA GLY A 10 -20.15 -1.62 -4.64
C GLY A 10 -19.09 -0.86 -5.42
N ARG A 11 -18.20 -0.22 -4.71
CA ARG A 11 -17.12 0.59 -5.28
C ARG A 11 -15.77 0.02 -4.95
N PHE A 12 -14.78 0.37 -5.77
CA PHE A 12 -13.39 0.08 -5.51
C PHE A 12 -12.68 1.43 -5.30
N TRP A 13 -12.24 1.66 -4.05
CA TRP A 13 -11.56 2.88 -3.66
C TRP A 13 -10.06 2.63 -3.56
N ASP A 14 -9.25 3.58 -3.99
CA ASP A 14 -7.84 3.56 -3.70
C ASP A 14 -7.34 4.95 -3.31
N ASP A 15 -6.26 4.97 -2.53
CA ASP A 15 -5.65 6.19 -2.05
C ASP A 15 -4.15 5.97 -1.88
N TYR A 16 -3.37 6.97 -2.24
CA TYR A 16 -1.91 6.89 -2.26
C TYR A 16 -1.28 7.99 -1.41
N CYS A 17 -0.22 7.65 -0.72
CA CYS A 17 0.75 8.63 -0.20
C CYS A 17 0.14 9.69 0.70
N ASN A 18 -0.80 9.31 1.55
CA ASN A 18 -1.48 10.21 2.46
C ASN A 18 -1.02 10.07 3.92
N TRP A 19 0.02 9.26 4.17
CA TRP A 19 0.47 9.00 5.53
C TRP A 19 0.88 10.28 6.27
N SER A 20 1.42 11.27 5.56
CA SER A 20 1.85 12.52 6.18
C SER A 20 0.69 13.45 6.54
N ARG A 21 -0.49 13.23 5.96
CA ARG A 21 -1.68 14.06 6.20
C ARG A 21 -2.69 13.41 7.14
N ILE A 22 -2.63 12.11 7.28
CA ILE A 22 -3.60 11.33 8.05
C ILE A 22 -2.87 10.71 9.24
N ALA A 23 -3.18 11.18 10.44
CA ALA A 23 -2.45 10.82 11.66
C ALA A 23 -2.46 9.31 11.91
N GLU A 24 -3.57 8.63 11.62
CA GLU A 24 -3.68 7.19 11.80
C GLU A 24 -2.73 6.42 10.87
N PHE A 25 -2.56 6.88 9.64
CA PHE A 25 -1.64 6.27 8.68
C PHE A 25 -0.19 6.49 9.10
N GLU A 26 0.14 7.71 9.54
CA GLU A 26 1.47 8.01 10.05
C GLU A 26 1.80 7.14 11.27
N ARG A 27 0.88 7.02 12.18
CA ARG A 27 1.06 6.20 13.38
C ARG A 27 1.29 4.74 13.02
N PHE A 28 0.52 4.22 12.09
CA PHE A 28 0.68 2.85 11.62
C PHE A 28 2.06 2.65 10.96
N ALA A 29 2.45 3.55 10.05
CA ALA A 29 3.71 3.42 9.34
C ALA A 29 4.93 3.48 10.28
N PHE A 30 4.90 4.34 11.29
CA PHE A 30 6.08 4.62 12.11
C PHE A 30 6.05 4.00 13.50
N ARG A 31 4.91 3.54 13.98
CA ARG A 31 4.76 3.07 15.37
C ARG A 31 4.17 1.67 15.51
N SER A 32 3.78 1.02 14.43
CA SER A 32 3.19 -0.32 14.50
C SER A 32 4.21 -1.45 14.58
N GLY A 33 5.50 -1.15 14.40
CA GLY A 33 6.54 -2.18 14.31
C GLY A 33 6.76 -2.70 12.90
N ILE A 34 6.01 -2.23 11.92
CA ILE A 34 6.13 -2.69 10.53
C ILE A 34 7.52 -2.37 9.95
N ALA A 35 8.12 -1.25 10.38
CA ALA A 35 9.46 -0.87 9.95
C ALA A 35 10.51 -1.87 10.45
N ASP A 36 10.37 -2.38 11.66
CA ASP A 36 11.28 -3.39 12.21
C ASP A 36 11.19 -4.69 11.43
N VAL A 37 9.98 -5.10 11.06
CA VAL A 37 9.78 -6.29 10.23
C VAL A 37 10.48 -6.11 8.87
N ALA A 38 10.28 -4.98 8.22
CA ALA A 38 10.90 -4.69 6.94
C ALA A 38 12.42 -4.68 7.04
N ALA A 39 12.98 -4.02 8.05
CA ALA A 39 14.42 -3.97 8.27
C ALA A 39 15.00 -5.37 8.47
N GLY A 40 14.34 -6.19 9.28
CA GLY A 40 14.77 -7.56 9.53
C GLY A 40 14.80 -8.40 8.27
N LEU A 41 13.77 -8.30 7.46
CA LEU A 41 13.68 -9.06 6.21
C LEU A 41 14.70 -8.61 5.17
N MET A 42 14.98 -7.33 5.11
CA MET A 42 15.99 -6.78 4.20
C MET A 42 17.41 -6.84 4.76
N ARG A 43 17.58 -7.24 6.02
CA ARG A 43 18.86 -7.24 6.73
C ARG A 43 19.51 -5.87 6.69
N SER A 44 18.74 -4.84 6.99
CA SER A 44 19.16 -3.47 7.01
C SER A 44 18.96 -2.87 8.39
N GLU A 45 19.84 -1.99 8.82
CA GLU A 45 19.69 -1.30 10.10
C GLU A 45 18.63 -0.21 10.04
N THR A 46 18.36 0.30 8.84
CA THR A 46 17.40 1.37 8.63
C THR A 46 16.46 1.01 7.49
N VAL A 47 15.28 1.61 7.51
CA VAL A 47 14.33 1.53 6.41
C VAL A 47 13.78 2.93 6.14
N GLN A 48 13.40 3.14 4.90
CA GLN A 48 12.74 4.38 4.50
C GLN A 48 11.41 4.03 3.85
N LEU A 49 10.35 4.68 4.31
CA LEU A 49 9.04 4.53 3.71
C LEU A 49 9.05 5.16 2.32
N PHE A 50 8.73 4.37 1.30
CA PHE A 50 8.61 4.87 -0.06
C PHE A 50 7.22 5.46 -0.28
N HIS A 51 6.18 4.64 -0.16
CA HIS A 51 4.80 5.11 -0.17
C HIS A 51 3.89 4.03 0.43
N GLU A 52 2.66 4.42 0.72
CA GLU A 52 1.60 3.51 1.07
C GLU A 52 0.47 3.62 0.04
N HIS A 53 -0.31 2.56 -0.04
CA HIS A 53 -1.47 2.49 -0.92
C HIS A 53 -2.59 1.80 -0.15
N VAL A 54 -3.71 2.48 0.00
CA VAL A 54 -4.90 1.93 0.65
C VAL A 54 -5.90 1.55 -0.41
N LEU A 55 -6.39 0.32 -0.33
CA LEU A 55 -7.35 -0.24 -1.28
C LEU A 55 -8.57 -0.71 -0.50
N VAL A 56 -9.73 -0.23 -0.88
CA VAL A 56 -11.00 -0.68 -0.30
C VAL A 56 -11.92 -1.13 -1.42
N LYS A 57 -12.27 -2.40 -1.40
CA LYS A 57 -13.18 -2.96 -2.36
C LYS A 57 -14.48 -3.33 -1.65
N GLU A 58 -15.53 -2.61 -1.95
CA GLU A 58 -16.82 -2.84 -1.34
C GLU A 58 -17.48 -4.11 -1.92
N PRO A 59 -18.37 -4.76 -1.13
CA PRO A 59 -19.11 -5.89 -1.65
C PRO A 59 -19.89 -5.51 -2.91
N GLY A 60 -19.86 -6.37 -3.90
CA GLY A 60 -20.55 -6.15 -5.18
C GLY A 60 -19.75 -5.34 -6.19
N ALA A 61 -18.55 -4.91 -5.88
CA ALA A 61 -17.70 -4.26 -6.85
C ALA A 61 -17.36 -5.24 -7.98
N LEU A 62 -17.53 -4.82 -9.22
CA LEU A 62 -17.32 -5.69 -10.38
C LEU A 62 -15.89 -5.64 -10.89
N ARG A 63 -15.16 -4.57 -10.58
CA ARG A 63 -13.81 -4.38 -11.08
C ARG A 63 -12.85 -5.35 -10.37
N GLN A 64 -12.04 -6.05 -11.16
CA GLN A 64 -11.04 -6.97 -10.65
C GLN A 64 -9.66 -6.41 -10.86
N THR A 65 -8.79 -6.68 -9.90
CA THR A 65 -7.37 -6.36 -10.02
C THR A 65 -6.70 -7.46 -10.85
N PRO A 66 -6.08 -7.14 -11.98
CA PRO A 66 -5.36 -8.15 -12.75
C PRO A 66 -4.10 -8.61 -12.03
N TRP A 67 -3.65 -9.80 -12.36
CA TRP A 67 -2.34 -10.28 -11.89
C TRP A 67 -1.24 -9.37 -12.42
N HIS A 68 -0.32 -8.99 -11.55
CA HIS A 68 0.74 -8.06 -11.91
C HIS A 68 1.95 -8.22 -10.99
N CYS A 69 3.06 -7.61 -11.39
CA CYS A 69 4.21 -7.36 -10.52
C CYS A 69 4.22 -5.88 -10.15
N ASP A 70 4.58 -5.57 -8.93
CA ASP A 70 4.59 -4.18 -8.44
C ASP A 70 5.82 -3.41 -8.91
N ALA A 71 6.95 -4.08 -9.10
CA ALA A 71 8.23 -3.43 -9.36
C ALA A 71 8.20 -2.42 -10.52
N PRO A 72 7.49 -2.66 -11.64
CA PRO A 72 7.44 -1.68 -12.73
C PRO A 72 6.82 -0.34 -12.36
N TYR A 73 6.07 -0.28 -11.26
CA TYR A 73 5.40 0.95 -10.80
C TYR A 73 6.23 1.74 -9.80
N TYR A 74 7.41 1.24 -9.43
CA TYR A 74 8.25 1.87 -8.42
C TYR A 74 9.39 2.65 -9.08
N PHE A 75 9.75 3.78 -8.47
CA PHE A 75 10.87 4.60 -8.93
C PHE A 75 12.20 4.20 -8.26
N VAL A 76 12.18 3.20 -7.39
CA VAL A 76 13.36 2.71 -6.70
C VAL A 76 13.74 1.35 -7.25
N ASP A 77 15.04 1.07 -7.25
CA ASP A 77 15.58 -0.19 -7.72
C ASP A 77 16.64 -0.67 -6.73
N GLY A 78 16.83 -1.96 -6.68
CA GLY A 78 17.84 -2.56 -5.82
C GLY A 78 17.31 -3.78 -5.06
N PRO A 79 18.24 -4.53 -4.41
CA PRO A 79 17.87 -5.77 -3.72
C PRO A 79 17.21 -5.53 -2.35
N GLN A 80 17.29 -4.32 -1.80
CA GLN A 80 16.73 -3.98 -0.50
C GLN A 80 15.47 -3.14 -0.64
N THR A 81 14.50 -3.70 -1.34
CA THR A 81 13.15 -3.15 -1.42
C THR A 81 12.16 -4.20 -0.98
N ILE A 82 11.11 -3.80 -0.29
CA ILE A 82 10.09 -4.70 0.20
C ILE A 82 8.73 -4.03 0.19
N SER A 83 7.71 -4.80 -0.09
CA SER A 83 6.32 -4.39 0.01
C SER A 83 5.63 -5.26 1.05
N ILE A 84 4.81 -4.65 1.89
CA ILE A 84 4.04 -5.36 2.89
C ILE A 84 2.57 -5.15 2.58
N TRP A 85 1.86 -6.25 2.41
CA TRP A 85 0.43 -6.24 2.15
C TRP A 85 -0.31 -6.69 3.40
N ILE A 86 -1.30 -5.89 3.81
CA ILE A 86 -2.07 -6.11 5.03
C ILE A 86 -3.54 -6.12 4.63
N PRO A 87 -4.21 -7.28 4.71
CA PRO A 87 -5.62 -7.37 4.37
C PRO A 87 -6.54 -6.75 5.42
#